data_fd97f648e64d49ee7f48806b944a68a8
#
_entry.id   fd97f648e64d49ee7f48806b944a68a8
#
_cell.length_a   1.000
_cell.length_b   1.000
_cell.length_c   1.000
_cell.angle_alpha   90.00
_cell.angle_beta   90.00
_cell.angle_gamma   90.00
#
_symmetry.space_group_name_H-M   'P 1'
#
loop_
_entity.id
_entity.type
_entity.pdbx_description
1 polymer ?
#
loop_
_entity_poly.entity_id
_entity_poly.type
_entity_poly.pdbx_seq_one_letter_code
_entity_poly.pdbx_strand_id
1 'polypeptide(L)'
;MTLTTPWEELVTSALLGTDRRTPPADVMAPGRDAPVALLDAAALHTLRRRAGLLPARAAARPEPAPPDDRRELPEPARRRLSQLLADRSAPAGAGGRRGTTPDLTELLPQWLTAANDQGYRAPAAALPALLDAARGRNDLRPYALAFAGPRGLWLARFNPDWKFALRGASGGAVLPGAQDTEAVRQLWEQGLFAERVALLAAVRTRDPDAARTLLATTWSTERAEDRLMFLDSLRAGLSGLDEPFLEEALSDRSRNVRATAAELLSALPNSALAARMAERAATCVSLDRTGGPTGPTVVVEAPHECDADMQRDGVSATPPSGRGERSWWLGQLVEATPLSIWPGRLGDRTPEEIVTLPVLDDWTDELHAAWCRAAVRQRDARWARALLGPPAASPAIGPGASSLAERAKLLATLPAPDRASWVAEFIAAHGLSEAFQLLGVCAVPWSGPLGRAVVDALDIARDGGSYPWSFSGVMGLAERCLDPAEAPHLDILTATPDESESASPGAGGYWSEAFQRLVSTLRLRAAMLSELSELSELSDAPPPPDETVETVDSPGA
;
A
#
# COMPACT_ATOMS: atom_id res chain seq x y z
N MET A 1 -49.80 24.06 34.96
CA MET A 1 -49.38 22.65 35.10
C MET A 1 -47.96 22.51 34.55
N THR A 2 -46.99 22.25 35.40
CA THR A 2 -45.64 21.95 35.03
C THR A 2 -45.57 20.45 34.71
N LEU A 3 -45.61 20.07 33.43
CA LEU A 3 -45.34 18.69 33.04
C LEU A 3 -43.88 18.40 33.35
N THR A 4 -43.64 17.46 34.25
CA THR A 4 -42.30 16.98 34.65
C THR A 4 -41.90 15.72 33.91
N THR A 5 -42.83 15.11 33.17
CA THR A 5 -42.62 13.86 32.43
C THR A 5 -41.59 14.05 31.33
N PRO A 6 -40.49 13.24 31.28
CA PRO A 6 -39.52 13.25 30.21
C PRO A 6 -40.15 12.90 28.86
N TRP A 7 -39.58 13.45 27.78
CA TRP A 7 -40.03 13.16 26.41
C TRP A 7 -39.99 11.67 26.06
N GLU A 8 -38.95 10.95 26.53
CA GLU A 8 -38.78 9.53 26.32
C GLU A 8 -39.90 8.67 26.88
N GLU A 9 -40.50 9.08 28.01
CA GLU A 9 -41.65 8.38 28.59
C GLU A 9 -42.91 8.57 27.76
N LEU A 10 -43.13 9.75 27.18
CA LEU A 10 -44.23 10.00 26.26
C LEU A 10 -44.07 9.18 24.99
N VAL A 11 -42.87 9.14 24.42
CA VAL A 11 -42.53 8.31 23.24
C VAL A 11 -42.77 6.84 23.54
N THR A 12 -42.33 6.36 24.69
CA THR A 12 -42.52 4.94 25.09
C THR A 12 -44.00 4.60 25.24
N SER A 13 -44.80 5.48 25.85
CA SER A 13 -46.27 5.29 26.00
C SER A 13 -46.97 5.32 24.64
N ALA A 14 -46.51 6.16 23.69
CA ALA A 14 -47.03 6.22 22.33
C ALA A 14 -46.73 4.95 21.54
N LEU A 15 -45.48 4.44 21.64
CA LEU A 15 -45.05 3.23 20.92
C LEU A 15 -45.72 1.94 21.42
N LEU A 16 -45.96 1.84 22.72
CA LEU A 16 -46.60 0.67 23.32
C LEU A 16 -48.14 0.73 23.23
N GLY A 17 -48.70 1.90 22.99
CA GLY A 17 -50.14 2.16 22.99
C GLY A 17 -50.66 2.42 24.39
N THR A 18 -51.60 3.40 24.51
CA THR A 18 -52.18 3.82 25.78
C THR A 18 -53.01 2.76 26.49
N ASP A 19 -53.47 1.74 25.78
CA ASP A 19 -54.15 0.58 26.34
C ASP A 19 -53.24 -0.37 27.11
N ARG A 20 -51.98 -0.43 26.70
CA ARG A 20 -50.97 -1.31 27.32
C ARG A 20 -50.10 -0.57 28.33
N ARG A 21 -49.90 0.72 28.13
CA ARG A 21 -49.13 1.57 29.02
C ARG A 21 -49.83 2.90 29.21
N THR A 22 -50.50 3.06 30.34
CA THR A 22 -51.14 4.32 30.73
C THR A 22 -50.09 5.43 30.73
N PRO A 23 -50.38 6.62 30.14
CA PRO A 23 -49.52 7.79 30.26
C PRO A 23 -49.21 8.13 31.71
N PRO A 24 -48.06 8.75 32.01
CA PRO A 24 -47.72 9.18 33.38
C PRO A 24 -48.79 10.01 34.05
N ALA A 25 -48.89 9.91 35.38
CA ALA A 25 -49.98 10.51 36.16
C ALA A 25 -50.06 12.06 36.04
N ASP A 26 -48.96 12.73 35.78
CA ASP A 26 -48.88 14.20 35.58
C ASP A 26 -49.39 14.61 34.17
N VAL A 27 -49.56 13.67 33.26
CA VAL A 27 -50.15 13.87 31.95
C VAL A 27 -51.66 13.62 31.96
N MET A 28 -52.13 12.72 32.84
CA MET A 28 -53.53 12.33 32.96
C MET A 28 -54.32 13.34 33.82
N ALA A 29 -55.30 13.97 33.21
CA ALA A 29 -56.27 14.79 33.94
C ALA A 29 -57.57 13.98 34.21
N PRO A 30 -58.26 14.20 35.35
CA PRO A 30 -59.53 13.53 35.65
C PRO A 30 -60.56 13.72 34.53
N GLY A 31 -61.06 12.59 33.99
CA GLY A 31 -62.08 12.60 32.93
C GLY A 31 -61.55 12.79 31.50
N ARG A 32 -60.26 12.77 31.29
CA ARG A 32 -59.63 12.86 29.97
C ARG A 32 -59.26 11.47 29.43
N ASP A 33 -59.52 11.26 28.16
CA ASP A 33 -59.12 10.03 27.44
C ASP A 33 -57.59 9.94 27.31
N ALA A 34 -57.01 8.78 27.57
CA ALA A 34 -55.57 8.58 27.66
C ALA A 34 -54.82 8.90 26.35
N PRO A 35 -55.32 8.52 25.13
CA PRO A 35 -54.71 8.93 23.86
C PRO A 35 -54.68 10.45 23.67
N VAL A 36 -55.78 11.15 24.02
CA VAL A 36 -55.89 12.61 23.89
C VAL A 36 -54.91 13.30 24.85
N ALA A 37 -54.83 12.83 26.08
CA ALA A 37 -53.92 13.38 27.09
C ALA A 37 -52.43 13.22 26.66
N LEU A 38 -52.10 12.08 26.06
CA LEU A 38 -50.76 11.82 25.52
C LEU A 38 -50.39 12.77 24.36
N LEU A 39 -51.34 12.98 23.41
CA LEU A 39 -51.13 13.88 22.28
C LEU A 39 -51.00 15.34 22.72
N ASP A 40 -51.82 15.79 23.70
CA ASP A 40 -51.71 17.14 24.25
C ASP A 40 -50.40 17.38 24.98
N ALA A 41 -49.93 16.40 25.74
CA ALA A 41 -48.62 16.46 26.38
C ALA A 41 -47.47 16.50 25.36
N ALA A 42 -47.54 15.70 24.28
CA ALA A 42 -46.58 15.70 23.20
C ALA A 42 -46.55 17.04 22.45
N ALA A 43 -47.73 17.64 22.18
CA ALA A 43 -47.84 18.95 21.57
C ALA A 43 -47.24 20.04 22.47
N LEU A 44 -47.52 20.02 23.77
CA LEU A 44 -46.96 20.97 24.72
C LEU A 44 -45.45 20.82 24.86
N HIS A 45 -44.94 19.60 24.91
CA HIS A 45 -43.50 19.35 24.90
C HIS A 45 -42.82 19.82 23.60
N THR A 46 -43.46 19.63 22.46
CA THR A 46 -42.96 20.13 21.17
C THR A 46 -42.90 21.65 21.15
N LEU A 47 -43.95 22.31 21.63
CA LEU A 47 -43.96 23.77 21.77
C LEU A 47 -42.85 24.26 22.71
N ARG A 48 -42.67 23.62 23.88
CA ARG A 48 -41.58 23.94 24.81
C ARG A 48 -40.21 23.75 24.22
N ARG A 49 -40.01 22.65 23.50
CA ARG A 49 -38.74 22.39 22.80
C ARG A 49 -38.44 23.43 21.69
N ARG A 50 -39.47 23.95 21.04
CA ARG A 50 -39.32 24.98 20.01
C ARG A 50 -39.22 26.41 20.58
N ALA A 51 -39.94 26.72 21.67
CA ALA A 51 -40.05 28.07 22.18
C ALA A 51 -39.17 28.37 23.40
N GLY A 52 -38.69 27.37 24.13
CA GLY A 52 -38.07 27.56 25.45
C GLY A 52 -36.71 26.88 25.67
N LEU A 53 -36.14 26.30 24.68
CA LEU A 53 -34.73 25.93 24.78
C LEU A 53 -33.91 27.21 24.64
N LEU A 54 -33.62 27.83 25.77
CA LEU A 54 -32.42 28.67 25.82
C LEU A 54 -31.27 27.81 25.29
N PRO A 55 -30.53 28.30 24.29
CA PRO A 55 -29.36 27.57 23.83
C PRO A 55 -28.52 27.22 25.06
N ALA A 56 -28.16 25.95 25.20
CA ALA A 56 -27.23 25.53 26.24
C ALA A 56 -26.05 26.50 26.22
N ARG A 57 -25.57 26.89 27.40
CA ARG A 57 -24.40 27.76 27.50
C ARG A 57 -23.35 27.19 26.58
N ALA A 58 -22.94 27.96 25.59
CA ALA A 58 -21.97 27.49 24.61
C ALA A 58 -20.75 26.92 25.34
N ALA A 59 -20.39 25.69 25.06
CA ALA A 59 -19.11 25.16 25.53
C ALA A 59 -17.98 26.08 25.07
N ALA A 60 -16.87 26.07 25.79
CA ALA A 60 -15.69 26.82 25.36
C ALA A 60 -15.42 26.51 23.90
N ARG A 61 -15.18 27.53 23.09
CA ARG A 61 -14.87 27.34 21.68
C ARG A 61 -13.60 26.49 21.60
N PRO A 62 -13.59 25.40 20.83
CA PRO A 62 -12.39 24.61 20.68
C PRO A 62 -11.27 25.44 20.06
N GLU A 63 -10.03 25.14 20.41
CA GLU A 63 -8.88 25.75 19.76
C GLU A 63 -8.95 25.57 18.24
N PRO A 64 -8.53 26.56 17.46
CA PRO A 64 -8.47 26.44 16.01
C PRO A 64 -7.63 25.25 15.58
N ALA A 65 -7.95 24.70 14.41
CA ALA A 65 -7.09 23.68 13.80
C ALA A 65 -5.69 24.26 13.54
N PRO A 66 -4.63 23.46 13.66
CA PRO A 66 -3.29 23.88 13.26
C PRO A 66 -3.27 24.41 11.81
N PRO A 67 -2.40 25.38 11.50
CA PRO A 67 -2.24 25.88 10.13
C PRO A 67 -1.80 24.75 9.20
N ASP A 68 -2.18 24.86 7.94
CA ASP A 68 -1.78 23.93 6.88
C ASP A 68 -1.35 24.79 5.67
N ASP A 69 -0.04 24.88 5.46
CA ASP A 69 0.58 25.75 4.46
C ASP A 69 0.61 25.14 3.06
N ARG A 70 0.07 23.91 2.90
CA ARG A 70 -0.05 23.26 1.59
C ARG A 70 -0.99 24.05 0.67
N ARG A 71 -0.74 23.93 -0.65
CA ARG A 71 -1.52 24.64 -1.66
C ARG A 71 -2.99 24.22 -1.66
N GLU A 72 -3.87 25.15 -2.04
CA GLU A 72 -5.28 24.84 -2.30
C GLU A 72 -5.46 24.15 -3.64
N LEU A 73 -6.45 23.26 -3.73
CA LEU A 73 -6.82 22.64 -4.98
C LEU A 73 -7.30 23.69 -6.01
N PRO A 74 -6.92 23.53 -7.29
CA PRO A 74 -7.54 24.24 -8.40
C PRO A 74 -9.05 23.98 -8.47
N GLU A 75 -9.80 24.94 -9.00
CA GLU A 75 -11.26 24.80 -9.07
C GLU A 75 -11.74 23.57 -9.88
N PRO A 76 -11.13 23.20 -11.03
CA PRO A 76 -11.47 21.97 -11.72
C PRO A 76 -11.26 20.72 -10.85
N ALA A 77 -10.10 20.62 -10.18
CA ALA A 77 -9.78 19.50 -9.29
C ALA A 77 -10.70 19.45 -8.05
N ARG A 78 -11.13 20.61 -7.54
CA ARG A 78 -12.11 20.70 -6.43
C ARG A 78 -13.47 20.15 -6.83
N ARG A 79 -13.95 20.48 -8.04
CA ARG A 79 -15.18 19.92 -8.60
C ARG A 79 -15.06 18.42 -8.82
N ARG A 80 -13.92 17.96 -9.32
CA ARG A 80 -13.62 16.53 -9.51
C ARG A 80 -13.70 15.76 -8.19
N LEU A 81 -13.06 16.26 -7.13
CA LEU A 81 -13.12 15.66 -5.80
C LEU A 81 -14.57 15.54 -5.32
N SER A 82 -15.38 16.57 -5.50
CA SER A 82 -16.79 16.55 -5.12
C SER A 82 -17.57 15.45 -5.85
N GLN A 83 -17.32 15.26 -7.15
CA GLN A 83 -17.92 14.18 -7.95
C GLN A 83 -17.48 12.79 -7.45
N LEU A 84 -16.17 12.57 -7.23
CA LEU A 84 -15.62 11.32 -6.73
C LEU A 84 -16.18 10.92 -5.35
N LEU A 85 -16.46 11.91 -4.49
CA LEU A 85 -17.03 11.68 -3.17
C LEU A 85 -18.57 11.50 -3.21
N ALA A 86 -19.28 12.16 -4.15
CA ALA A 86 -20.73 12.08 -4.28
C ALA A 86 -21.19 10.73 -4.84
N ASP A 87 -20.47 10.16 -5.79
CA ASP A 87 -20.80 8.88 -6.43
C ASP A 87 -20.88 7.72 -5.42
N ARG A 88 -20.13 7.80 -4.34
CA ARG A 88 -20.19 6.84 -3.23
C ARG A 88 -21.50 6.86 -2.43
N SER A 89 -22.21 7.97 -2.46
CA SER A 89 -23.48 8.11 -1.74
C SER A 89 -24.65 7.51 -2.52
N ALA A 90 -24.42 7.19 -3.81
CA ALA A 90 -25.41 6.46 -4.59
C ALA A 90 -25.49 5.01 -4.05
N PRO A 91 -26.69 4.49 -3.73
CA PRO A 91 -26.84 3.10 -3.33
C PRO A 91 -26.24 2.24 -4.44
N ALA A 92 -25.37 1.30 -4.08
CA ALA A 92 -24.87 0.30 -5.01
C ALA A 92 -26.09 -0.45 -5.57
N GLY A 93 -26.58 0.07 -6.69
CA GLY A 93 -27.74 -0.47 -7.38
C GLY A 93 -27.43 -1.90 -7.74
N ALA A 94 -28.29 -2.79 -7.26
CA ALA A 94 -28.35 -4.20 -7.50
C ALA A 94 -27.60 -4.64 -8.76
N GLY A 95 -26.65 -5.59 -8.63
CA GLY A 95 -26.23 -6.62 -9.58
C GLY A 95 -26.41 -6.37 -11.08
N GLY A 96 -26.30 -5.13 -11.56
CA GLY A 96 -26.43 -4.77 -12.96
C GLY A 96 -25.05 -4.74 -13.62
N ARG A 97 -24.98 -5.29 -14.83
CA ARG A 97 -23.88 -5.22 -15.78
C ARG A 97 -23.09 -3.91 -15.58
N ARG A 98 -21.77 -4.00 -15.36
CA ARG A 98 -20.87 -2.85 -15.45
C ARG A 98 -21.05 -2.26 -16.86
N GLY A 99 -21.76 -1.14 -16.97
CA GLY A 99 -21.97 -0.46 -18.25
C GLY A 99 -20.68 0.16 -18.78
N THR A 100 -20.81 1.04 -19.75
CA THR A 100 -19.68 1.75 -20.38
C THR A 100 -19.10 2.88 -19.50
N THR A 101 -19.64 3.12 -18.30
CA THR A 101 -19.21 4.22 -17.43
C THR A 101 -18.07 3.78 -16.51
N PRO A 102 -17.06 4.68 -16.30
CA PRO A 102 -15.97 4.45 -15.35
C PRO A 102 -16.45 4.23 -13.91
N ASP A 103 -15.75 3.40 -13.16
CA ASP A 103 -15.99 3.23 -11.72
C ASP A 103 -15.20 4.31 -10.93
N LEU A 104 -15.88 5.38 -10.55
CA LEU A 104 -15.25 6.50 -9.84
C LEU A 104 -14.73 6.11 -8.46
N THR A 105 -15.28 5.07 -7.83
CA THR A 105 -14.85 4.64 -6.50
C THR A 105 -13.44 4.03 -6.53
N GLU A 106 -13.07 3.39 -7.64
CA GLU A 106 -11.74 2.82 -7.84
C GLU A 106 -10.70 3.85 -8.27
N LEU A 107 -11.12 5.02 -8.76
CA LEU A 107 -10.22 6.10 -9.16
C LEU A 107 -9.86 7.06 -8.03
N LEU A 108 -10.67 7.13 -6.96
CA LEU A 108 -10.42 8.02 -5.83
C LEU A 108 -9.06 7.82 -5.16
N PRO A 109 -8.55 6.58 -4.91
CA PRO A 109 -7.22 6.40 -4.34
C PRO A 109 -6.10 7.01 -5.21
N GLN A 110 -6.17 6.82 -6.53
CA GLN A 110 -5.18 7.35 -7.47
C GLN A 110 -5.21 8.88 -7.52
N TRP A 111 -6.39 9.46 -7.55
CA TRP A 111 -6.56 10.90 -7.52
C TRP A 111 -5.98 11.51 -6.23
N LEU A 112 -6.25 10.88 -5.07
CA LEU A 112 -5.70 11.32 -3.78
C LEU A 112 -4.18 11.19 -3.73
N THR A 113 -3.62 10.13 -4.31
CA THR A 113 -2.16 9.98 -4.42
C THR A 113 -1.58 11.14 -5.22
N ALA A 114 -2.09 11.40 -6.43
CA ALA A 114 -1.60 12.49 -7.27
C ALA A 114 -1.75 13.87 -6.61
N ALA A 115 -2.86 14.12 -5.91
CA ALA A 115 -3.06 15.37 -5.18
C ALA A 115 -2.09 15.54 -4.00
N ASN A 116 -1.77 14.45 -3.29
CA ASN A 116 -0.78 14.44 -2.21
C ASN A 116 0.64 14.68 -2.73
N ASP A 117 1.01 14.02 -3.83
CA ASP A 117 2.34 14.13 -4.45
C ASP A 117 2.60 15.57 -4.93
N GLN A 118 1.55 16.26 -5.36
CA GLN A 118 1.61 17.67 -5.73
C GLN A 118 1.51 18.64 -4.53
N GLY A 119 1.38 18.14 -3.31
CA GLY A 119 1.36 18.94 -2.10
C GLY A 119 0.08 19.75 -1.89
N TYR A 120 -1.05 19.30 -2.43
CA TYR A 120 -2.34 19.95 -2.20
C TYR A 120 -2.95 19.57 -0.85
N ARG A 121 -3.76 20.48 -0.28
CA ARG A 121 -4.57 20.25 0.91
C ARG A 121 -6.04 20.05 0.58
N ALA A 122 -6.74 19.29 1.42
CA ALA A 122 -8.16 19.08 1.28
C ALA A 122 -8.96 20.39 1.52
N PRO A 123 -9.92 20.73 0.64
CA PRO A 123 -10.90 21.79 0.92
C PRO A 123 -11.67 21.48 2.19
N ALA A 124 -11.91 22.50 3.04
CA ALA A 124 -12.61 22.32 4.32
C ALA A 124 -14.00 21.68 4.15
N ALA A 125 -14.73 22.05 3.10
CA ALA A 125 -16.05 21.51 2.79
C ALA A 125 -16.04 20.02 2.41
N ALA A 126 -14.92 19.50 1.86
CA ALA A 126 -14.79 18.11 1.45
C ALA A 126 -14.36 17.17 2.60
N LEU A 127 -13.79 17.71 3.70
CA LEU A 127 -13.24 16.91 4.80
C LEU A 127 -14.25 15.91 5.41
N PRO A 128 -15.51 16.26 5.70
CA PRO A 128 -16.45 15.29 6.27
C PRO A 128 -16.68 14.10 5.32
N ALA A 129 -16.97 14.34 4.05
CA ALA A 129 -17.20 13.29 3.06
C ALA A 129 -15.96 12.44 2.83
N LEU A 130 -14.76 13.04 2.84
CA LEU A 130 -13.48 12.34 2.72
C LEU A 130 -13.22 11.41 3.93
N LEU A 131 -13.47 11.87 5.15
CA LEU A 131 -13.31 11.08 6.36
C LEU A 131 -14.35 9.95 6.44
N ASP A 132 -15.58 10.18 6.02
CA ASP A 132 -16.59 9.12 5.90
C ASP A 132 -16.21 8.09 4.83
N ALA A 133 -15.59 8.54 3.74
CA ALA A 133 -15.01 7.68 2.73
C ALA A 133 -13.96 6.75 3.31
N ALA A 134 -13.01 7.30 4.03
CA ALA A 134 -11.92 6.57 4.66
C ALA A 134 -12.38 5.66 5.82
N ARG A 135 -13.50 5.99 6.48
CA ARG A 135 -14.12 5.12 7.48
C ARG A 135 -14.55 3.77 6.87
N GLY A 136 -15.17 3.82 5.70
CA GLY A 136 -15.70 2.63 5.03
C GLY A 136 -14.64 1.81 4.28
N ARG A 137 -13.47 2.39 3.97
CA ARG A 137 -12.42 1.76 3.15
C ARG A 137 -11.06 1.89 3.80
N ASN A 138 -10.52 0.76 4.28
CA ASN A 138 -9.20 0.74 4.94
C ASN A 138 -8.05 1.09 3.98
N ASP A 139 -8.15 0.66 2.72
CA ASP A 139 -7.18 0.94 1.65
C ASP A 139 -7.09 2.44 1.31
N LEU A 140 -8.17 3.18 1.47
CA LEU A 140 -8.22 4.62 1.21
C LEU A 140 -7.59 5.46 2.34
N ARG A 141 -7.55 4.93 3.57
CA ARG A 141 -7.15 5.69 4.77
C ARG A 141 -5.82 6.41 4.67
N PRO A 142 -4.71 5.78 4.23
CA PRO A 142 -3.41 6.45 4.15
C PRO A 142 -3.47 7.72 3.29
N TYR A 143 -4.06 7.60 2.11
CA TYR A 143 -4.16 8.70 1.14
C TYR A 143 -5.11 9.81 1.60
N ALA A 144 -6.27 9.41 2.14
CA ALA A 144 -7.27 10.35 2.63
C ALA A 144 -6.78 11.12 3.87
N LEU A 145 -6.06 10.47 4.80
CA LEU A 145 -5.53 11.14 5.99
C LEU A 145 -4.36 12.06 5.64
N ALA A 146 -3.47 11.67 4.73
CA ALA A 146 -2.41 12.53 4.21
C ALA A 146 -3.01 13.79 3.57
N PHE A 147 -4.05 13.63 2.73
CA PHE A 147 -4.71 14.75 2.06
C PHE A 147 -5.49 15.64 3.05
N ALA A 148 -6.22 15.06 4.02
CA ALA A 148 -6.97 15.79 5.04
C ALA A 148 -6.08 16.60 5.98
N GLY A 149 -4.86 16.14 6.24
CA GLY A 149 -3.85 16.83 7.03
C GLY A 149 -4.26 17.20 8.46
N PRO A 150 -3.62 18.24 9.05
CA PRO A 150 -3.87 18.64 10.44
C PRO A 150 -5.33 18.98 10.73
N ARG A 151 -6.02 19.58 9.77
CA ARG A 151 -7.42 19.97 9.91
C ARG A 151 -8.37 18.76 9.96
N GLY A 152 -8.07 17.71 9.17
CA GLY A 152 -8.81 16.44 9.24
C GLY A 152 -8.65 15.73 10.58
N LEU A 153 -7.43 15.70 11.11
CA LEU A 153 -7.15 15.15 12.45
C LEU A 153 -7.83 15.96 13.56
N TRP A 154 -7.83 17.28 13.44
CA TRP A 154 -8.54 18.16 14.37
C TRP A 154 -10.05 17.87 14.39
N LEU A 155 -10.69 17.72 13.22
CA LEU A 155 -12.10 17.34 13.12
C LEU A 155 -12.39 15.97 13.75
N ALA A 156 -11.49 15.01 13.57
CA ALA A 156 -11.65 13.66 14.10
C ALA A 156 -11.72 13.61 15.65
N ARG A 157 -11.21 14.63 16.36
CA ARG A 157 -11.34 14.75 17.83
C ARG A 157 -12.77 15.00 18.28
N PHE A 158 -13.59 15.60 17.42
CA PHE A 158 -14.96 16.00 17.75
C PHE A 158 -16.02 15.02 17.22
N ASN A 159 -15.63 14.07 16.34
CA ASN A 159 -16.56 13.07 15.83
C ASN A 159 -16.09 11.66 16.20
N PRO A 160 -16.85 10.92 17.04
CA PRO A 160 -16.50 9.55 17.42
C PRO A 160 -16.34 8.57 16.25
N ASP A 161 -17.06 8.80 15.14
CA ASP A 161 -17.01 7.95 13.95
C ASP A 161 -15.66 8.03 13.22
N TRP A 162 -14.91 9.10 13.42
CA TRP A 162 -13.60 9.33 12.78
C TRP A 162 -12.40 9.01 13.69
N LYS A 163 -12.62 8.31 14.83
CA LYS A 163 -11.53 7.88 15.73
C LYS A 163 -10.45 7.05 15.05
N PHE A 164 -10.77 6.38 13.93
CA PHE A 164 -9.77 5.66 13.14
C PHE A 164 -8.66 6.60 12.63
N ALA A 165 -9.00 7.85 12.29
CA ALA A 165 -8.01 8.84 11.83
C ALA A 165 -6.98 9.15 12.92
N LEU A 166 -7.41 9.20 14.18
CA LEU A 166 -6.50 9.43 15.31
C LEU A 166 -5.62 8.21 15.61
N ARG A 167 -6.08 6.99 15.28
CA ARG A 167 -5.30 5.75 15.42
C ARG A 167 -4.34 5.53 14.25
N GLY A 168 -4.77 5.88 13.03
CA GLY A 168 -3.99 5.74 11.81
C GLY A 168 -2.92 6.83 11.64
N ALA A 169 -3.10 7.98 12.28
CA ALA A 169 -2.06 9.01 12.42
C ALA A 169 -1.09 8.63 13.56
N SER A 170 -0.73 7.34 13.64
CA SER A 170 0.25 6.81 14.58
C SER A 170 0.06 7.33 16.01
N GLY A 171 -1.05 6.90 16.64
CA GLY A 171 -1.40 7.29 17.98
C GLY A 171 -1.59 8.81 18.08
N GLY A 172 -2.77 9.33 18.05
CA GLY A 172 -3.28 10.70 18.23
C GLY A 172 -2.45 11.84 18.80
N ALA A 173 -1.16 11.65 18.99
CA ALA A 173 -0.19 12.67 19.24
C ALA A 173 0.27 13.21 17.88
N VAL A 174 0.20 14.51 17.68
CA VAL A 174 1.03 15.20 16.69
C VAL A 174 2.46 14.78 17.02
N LEU A 175 3.06 13.92 16.16
CA LEU A 175 4.45 13.53 16.38
C LEU A 175 5.27 14.82 16.48
N PRO A 176 6.09 14.98 17.53
CA PRO A 176 6.90 16.19 17.70
C PRO A 176 7.70 16.43 16.43
N GLY A 177 7.83 17.68 16.04
CA GLY A 177 8.74 18.04 14.96
C GLY A 177 10.13 17.49 15.26
N ALA A 178 10.89 17.06 14.26
CA ALA A 178 12.24 16.52 14.45
C ALA A 178 13.20 17.52 15.16
N GLN A 179 12.83 18.78 15.20
CA GLN A 179 13.53 19.88 15.89
C GLN A 179 13.20 19.94 17.40
N ASP A 180 12.11 19.32 17.85
CA ASP A 180 11.68 19.33 19.25
C ASP A 180 12.19 18.07 19.96
N THR A 181 13.50 18.06 20.22
CA THR A 181 14.22 16.95 20.86
C THR A 181 13.62 16.58 22.22
N GLU A 182 13.12 17.56 22.98
CA GLU A 182 12.53 17.30 24.29
C GLU A 182 11.17 16.60 24.19
N ALA A 183 10.30 17.02 23.27
CA ALA A 183 9.03 16.38 23.05
C ALA A 183 9.19 14.97 22.45
N VAL A 184 10.20 14.75 21.58
CA VAL A 184 10.58 13.41 21.09
C VAL A 184 10.99 12.51 22.25
N ARG A 185 11.87 13.01 23.14
CA ARG A 185 12.31 12.24 24.31
C ARG A 185 11.16 11.92 25.26
N GLN A 186 10.30 12.90 25.56
CA GLN A 186 9.17 12.70 26.44
C GLN A 186 8.17 11.67 25.89
N LEU A 187 7.87 11.73 24.58
CA LEU A 187 7.00 10.74 23.92
C LEU A 187 7.63 9.36 23.90
N TRP A 188 8.96 9.27 23.74
CA TRP A 188 9.68 8.00 23.80
C TRP A 188 9.63 7.35 25.18
N GLU A 189 9.81 8.14 26.24
CA GLU A 189 9.85 7.66 27.63
C GLU A 189 8.45 7.36 28.20
N GLN A 190 7.43 8.14 27.84
CA GLN A 190 6.12 8.14 28.49
C GLN A 190 4.96 7.75 27.55
N GLY A 191 5.20 7.67 26.25
CA GLY A 191 4.19 7.35 25.26
C GLY A 191 3.72 5.91 25.31
N LEU A 192 2.55 5.65 24.78
CA LEU A 192 2.05 4.28 24.59
C LEU A 192 2.92 3.54 23.57
N PHE A 193 2.97 2.22 23.65
CA PHE A 193 3.78 1.40 22.75
C PHE A 193 3.58 1.74 21.26
N ALA A 194 2.32 1.84 20.82
CA ALA A 194 2.00 2.20 19.43
C ALA A 194 2.51 3.60 19.03
N GLU A 195 2.52 4.55 19.97
CA GLU A 195 3.05 5.91 19.75
C GLU A 195 4.57 5.89 19.61
N ARG A 196 5.24 5.08 20.42
CA ARG A 196 6.69 4.90 20.37
C ARG A 196 7.15 4.23 19.07
N VAL A 197 6.42 3.18 18.60
CA VAL A 197 6.71 2.54 17.30
C VAL A 197 6.56 3.56 16.16
N ALA A 198 5.51 4.34 16.18
CA ALA A 198 5.27 5.35 15.18
C ALA A 198 6.30 6.49 15.22
N LEU A 199 6.67 6.95 16.41
CA LEU A 199 7.74 7.92 16.61
C LEU A 199 9.06 7.40 16.03
N LEU A 200 9.42 6.16 16.38
CA LEU A 200 10.65 5.52 15.89
C LEU A 200 10.67 5.45 14.37
N ALA A 201 9.57 5.03 13.74
CA ALA A 201 9.45 4.96 12.29
C ALA A 201 9.57 6.35 11.63
N ALA A 202 8.96 7.38 12.22
CA ALA A 202 9.04 8.76 11.72
C ALA A 202 10.45 9.36 11.87
N VAL A 203 11.12 9.13 13.01
CA VAL A 203 12.50 9.54 13.22
C VAL A 203 13.40 8.79 12.23
N ARG A 204 13.20 7.47 12.09
CA ARG A 204 13.99 6.62 11.19
C ARG A 204 13.96 7.07 9.74
N THR A 205 12.81 7.53 9.24
CA THR A 205 12.67 8.04 7.86
C THR A 205 13.49 9.30 7.61
N ARG A 206 13.75 10.12 8.64
CA ARG A 206 14.45 11.39 8.55
C ARG A 206 15.93 11.28 8.91
N ASP A 207 16.20 10.60 10.01
CA ASP A 207 17.53 10.43 10.60
C ASP A 207 17.65 9.01 11.18
N PRO A 208 18.18 8.06 10.39
CA PRO A 208 18.37 6.68 10.83
C PRO A 208 19.26 6.55 12.08
N ASP A 209 20.25 7.40 12.25
CA ASP A 209 21.18 7.34 13.38
C ASP A 209 20.52 7.82 14.67
N ALA A 210 19.76 8.91 14.60
CA ALA A 210 18.97 9.37 15.74
C ALA A 210 17.94 8.31 16.18
N ALA A 211 17.29 7.62 15.24
CA ALA A 211 16.35 6.54 15.57
C ALA A 211 17.05 5.38 16.29
N ARG A 212 18.21 4.93 15.80
CA ARG A 212 19.00 3.87 16.45
C ARG A 212 19.44 4.28 17.85
N THR A 213 19.95 5.50 17.99
CA THR A 213 20.37 6.05 19.29
C THR A 213 19.19 6.10 20.26
N LEU A 214 18.03 6.55 19.81
CA LEU A 214 16.81 6.59 20.61
C LEU A 214 16.40 5.19 21.07
N LEU A 215 16.40 4.20 20.17
CA LEU A 215 16.09 2.82 20.49
C LEU A 215 17.06 2.21 21.49
N ALA A 216 18.36 2.49 21.35
CA ALA A 216 19.40 1.99 22.24
C ALA A 216 19.21 2.45 23.71
N THR A 217 18.58 3.61 23.93
CA THR A 217 18.37 4.15 25.31
C THR A 217 17.48 3.27 26.17
N THR A 218 16.51 2.54 25.58
CA THR A 218 15.54 1.73 26.32
C THR A 218 15.66 0.24 26.03
N TRP A 219 16.49 -0.17 25.07
CA TRP A 219 16.58 -1.53 24.55
C TRP A 219 16.61 -2.63 25.63
N SER A 220 17.45 -2.47 26.64
CA SER A 220 17.65 -3.46 27.70
C SER A 220 16.43 -3.63 28.61
N THR A 221 15.55 -2.64 28.70
CA THR A 221 14.35 -2.62 29.56
C THR A 221 13.08 -3.01 28.82
N GLU A 222 13.12 -3.08 27.51
CA GLU A 222 11.95 -3.41 26.68
C GLU A 222 11.57 -4.89 26.81
N ARG A 223 10.29 -5.20 26.58
CA ARG A 223 9.81 -6.59 26.46
C ARG A 223 10.28 -7.19 25.12
N ALA A 224 10.42 -8.51 25.06
CA ALA A 224 10.86 -9.20 23.86
C ALA A 224 9.96 -8.91 22.63
N GLU A 225 8.65 -8.83 22.84
CA GLU A 225 7.67 -8.52 21.79
C GLU A 225 7.84 -7.08 21.28
N ASP A 226 8.09 -6.13 22.19
CA ASP A 226 8.32 -4.72 21.86
C ASP A 226 9.65 -4.56 21.11
N ARG A 227 10.72 -5.23 21.56
CA ARG A 227 12.01 -5.25 20.85
C ARG A 227 11.89 -5.78 19.43
N LEU A 228 11.08 -6.83 19.22
CA LEU A 228 10.82 -7.37 17.90
C LEU A 228 10.21 -6.32 16.94
N MET A 229 9.18 -5.61 17.41
CA MET A 229 8.52 -4.55 16.62
C MET A 229 9.44 -3.36 16.36
N PHE A 230 10.28 -2.99 17.32
CA PHE A 230 11.26 -1.93 17.13
C PHE A 230 12.35 -2.32 16.11
N LEU A 231 12.85 -3.56 16.15
CA LEU A 231 13.79 -4.06 15.13
C LEU A 231 13.19 -4.02 13.74
N ASP A 232 11.91 -4.40 13.60
CA ASP A 232 11.23 -4.35 12.31
C ASP A 232 11.20 -2.92 11.73
N SER A 233 11.13 -1.90 12.58
CA SER A 233 11.19 -0.49 12.17
C SER A 233 12.55 -0.11 11.56
N LEU A 234 13.64 -0.83 11.86
CA LEU A 234 14.97 -0.58 11.30
C LEU A 234 15.10 -1.01 9.83
N ARG A 235 14.16 -1.78 9.28
CA ARG A 235 14.13 -2.14 7.85
C ARG A 235 14.14 -0.92 6.93
N ALA A 236 13.47 0.15 7.36
CA ALA A 236 13.48 1.43 6.66
C ALA A 236 14.88 2.08 6.82
N GLY A 237 15.55 2.35 5.71
CA GLY A 237 16.87 2.97 5.70
C GLY A 237 17.98 2.11 6.36
N LEU A 238 17.84 0.77 6.32
CA LEU A 238 18.85 -0.15 6.86
C LEU A 238 20.20 0.07 6.19
N SER A 239 21.25 0.20 6.99
CA SER A 239 22.61 0.50 6.55
C SER A 239 23.65 -0.20 7.42
N GLY A 240 24.92 -0.18 6.97
CA GLY A 240 26.05 -0.70 7.77
C GLY A 240 26.23 -0.01 9.13
N LEU A 241 25.70 1.18 9.32
CA LEU A 241 25.72 1.88 10.61
C LEU A 241 24.84 1.19 11.67
N ASP A 242 23.87 0.37 11.25
CA ASP A 242 23.01 -0.40 12.17
C ASP A 242 23.68 -1.70 12.64
N GLU A 243 24.74 -2.15 11.98
CA GLU A 243 25.40 -3.44 12.24
C GLU A 243 25.81 -3.62 13.71
N PRO A 244 26.48 -2.68 14.39
CA PRO A 244 26.88 -2.89 15.79
C PRO A 244 25.71 -3.16 16.72
N PHE A 245 24.59 -2.45 16.53
CA PHE A 245 23.38 -2.65 17.32
C PHE A 245 22.71 -4.02 17.02
N LEU A 246 22.68 -4.40 15.76
CA LEU A 246 22.11 -5.68 15.33
C LEU A 246 22.96 -6.88 15.77
N GLU A 247 24.31 -6.76 15.74
CA GLU A 247 25.21 -7.79 16.26
C GLU A 247 25.02 -7.98 17.79
N GLU A 248 24.81 -6.93 18.56
CA GLU A 248 24.45 -7.03 19.98
C GLU A 248 23.11 -7.77 20.16
N ALA A 249 22.12 -7.47 19.29
CA ALA A 249 20.81 -8.11 19.33
C ALA A 249 20.85 -9.61 19.00
N LEU A 250 21.90 -10.15 18.36
CA LEU A 250 22.11 -11.59 18.19
C LEU A 250 22.31 -12.32 19.52
N SER A 251 22.67 -11.60 20.58
CA SER A 251 22.83 -12.15 21.94
C SER A 251 21.54 -12.05 22.77
N ASP A 252 20.42 -11.61 22.20
CA ASP A 252 19.15 -11.46 22.92
C ASP A 252 18.63 -12.82 23.44
N ARG A 253 17.94 -12.80 24.58
CA ARG A 253 17.32 -13.98 25.18
C ARG A 253 16.20 -14.56 24.30
N SER A 254 15.47 -13.69 23.59
CA SER A 254 14.37 -14.06 22.70
C SER A 254 14.91 -14.60 21.37
N ARG A 255 14.53 -15.84 21.04
CA ARG A 255 14.85 -16.43 19.73
C ARG A 255 14.34 -15.59 18.55
N ASN A 256 13.15 -15.00 18.68
CA ASN A 256 12.55 -14.20 17.62
C ASN A 256 13.32 -12.89 17.39
N VAL A 257 13.78 -12.25 18.47
CA VAL A 257 14.63 -11.04 18.37
C VAL A 257 15.94 -11.38 17.67
N ARG A 258 16.62 -12.48 18.05
CA ARG A 258 17.84 -12.94 17.37
C ARG A 258 17.60 -13.24 15.89
N ALA A 259 16.51 -13.95 15.57
CA ALA A 259 16.17 -14.28 14.18
C ALA A 259 15.94 -13.02 13.31
N THR A 260 15.25 -12.02 13.84
CA THR A 260 15.03 -10.75 13.14
C THR A 260 16.32 -9.95 12.99
N ALA A 261 17.19 -9.93 14.02
CA ALA A 261 18.50 -9.30 13.93
C ALA A 261 19.38 -9.98 12.85
N ALA A 262 19.41 -11.31 12.83
CA ALA A 262 20.13 -12.07 11.81
C ALA A 262 19.57 -11.83 10.39
N GLU A 263 18.26 -11.73 10.26
CA GLU A 263 17.62 -11.40 8.97
C GLU A 263 18.03 -10.02 8.46
N LEU A 264 18.04 -9.00 9.35
CA LEU A 264 18.47 -7.64 9.00
C LEU A 264 19.96 -7.60 8.64
N LEU A 265 20.81 -8.27 9.42
CA LEU A 265 22.25 -8.36 9.13
C LEU A 265 22.53 -9.08 7.81
N SER A 266 21.77 -10.11 7.48
CA SER A 266 21.87 -10.84 6.20
C SER A 266 21.46 -9.97 4.98
N ALA A 267 20.72 -8.88 5.21
CA ALA A 267 20.43 -7.88 4.18
C ALA A 267 21.57 -6.88 3.97
N LEU A 268 22.61 -6.93 4.82
CA LEU A 268 23.82 -6.12 4.74
C LEU A 268 25.00 -7.00 4.24
N PRO A 269 25.33 -6.99 2.94
CA PRO A 269 26.31 -7.90 2.37
C PRO A 269 27.74 -7.78 2.95
N ASN A 270 28.04 -6.63 3.56
CA ASN A 270 29.35 -6.35 4.16
C ASN A 270 29.37 -6.53 5.69
N SER A 271 28.31 -7.08 6.29
CA SER A 271 28.26 -7.30 7.74
C SER A 271 29.17 -8.46 8.18
N ALA A 272 29.59 -8.43 9.43
CA ALA A 272 30.36 -9.52 10.03
C ALA A 272 29.58 -10.84 10.01
N LEU A 273 28.25 -10.80 10.23
CA LEU A 273 27.40 -11.99 10.06
C LEU A 273 27.47 -12.54 8.63
N ALA A 274 27.36 -11.67 7.64
CA ALA A 274 27.44 -12.07 6.22
C ALA A 274 28.79 -12.74 5.90
N ALA A 275 29.89 -12.22 6.44
CA ALA A 275 31.21 -12.83 6.31
C ALA A 275 31.27 -14.22 6.96
N ARG A 276 30.76 -14.39 8.19
CA ARG A 276 30.69 -15.70 8.87
C ARG A 276 29.84 -16.71 8.09
N MET A 277 28.72 -16.27 7.54
CA MET A 277 27.87 -17.13 6.70
C MET A 277 28.57 -17.51 5.38
N ALA A 278 29.30 -16.59 4.78
CA ALA A 278 30.10 -16.84 3.57
C ALA A 278 31.20 -17.90 3.82
N GLU A 279 31.90 -17.81 4.94
CA GLU A 279 32.91 -18.82 5.32
C GLU A 279 32.29 -20.21 5.45
N ARG A 280 31.16 -20.34 6.17
CA ARG A 280 30.44 -21.62 6.32
C ARG A 280 29.89 -22.14 4.97
N ALA A 281 29.24 -21.29 4.19
CA ALA A 281 28.71 -21.67 2.90
C ALA A 281 29.82 -22.09 1.92
N ALA A 282 31.00 -21.47 2.01
CA ALA A 282 32.16 -21.83 1.20
C ALA A 282 32.70 -23.24 1.51
N THR A 283 32.49 -23.80 2.70
CA THR A 283 32.81 -25.20 2.99
C THR A 283 31.77 -26.16 2.44
N CYS A 284 30.55 -25.69 2.20
CA CYS A 284 29.43 -26.52 1.77
C CYS A 284 29.25 -26.55 0.24
N VAL A 285 29.65 -25.50 -0.47
CA VAL A 285 29.43 -25.40 -1.92
C VAL A 285 30.74 -25.12 -2.62
N SER A 286 31.13 -26.01 -3.57
CA SER A 286 32.35 -25.92 -4.31
C SER A 286 32.16 -26.27 -5.79
N LEU A 287 33.16 -25.94 -6.63
CA LEU A 287 33.17 -26.25 -8.05
C LEU A 287 34.15 -27.39 -8.30
N ASP A 288 33.66 -28.53 -8.77
CA ASP A 288 34.50 -29.55 -9.37
C ASP A 288 34.81 -29.17 -10.81
N ARG A 289 36.09 -28.88 -11.07
CA ARG A 289 36.61 -28.51 -12.39
C ARG A 289 37.00 -29.74 -13.23
N THR A 290 37.06 -30.90 -12.58
CA THR A 290 37.49 -32.15 -13.22
C THR A 290 36.32 -32.95 -13.79
N GLY A 291 35.11 -32.51 -13.55
CA GLY A 291 33.85 -33.18 -13.93
C GLY A 291 33.81 -33.53 -15.41
N GLY A 292 34.07 -34.75 -15.74
CA GLY A 292 33.90 -35.53 -16.95
C GLY A 292 33.41 -34.84 -18.24
N PRO A 293 32.68 -35.57 -19.09
CA PRO A 293 32.17 -35.04 -20.39
C PRO A 293 31.16 -33.90 -20.27
N THR A 294 30.59 -33.65 -19.09
CA THR A 294 29.58 -32.63 -18.84
C THR A 294 30.16 -31.26 -18.41
N GLY A 295 31.49 -31.16 -18.25
CA GLY A 295 32.15 -29.93 -17.82
C GLY A 295 32.10 -29.70 -16.29
N PRO A 296 32.43 -28.48 -15.83
CA PRO A 296 32.49 -28.18 -14.40
C PRO A 296 31.10 -28.27 -13.74
N THR A 297 31.09 -28.86 -12.56
CA THR A 297 29.86 -29.20 -11.84
C THR A 297 29.93 -28.65 -10.41
N VAL A 298 28.81 -28.15 -9.88
CA VAL A 298 28.69 -27.71 -8.47
C VAL A 298 28.53 -28.95 -7.59
N VAL A 299 29.39 -29.05 -6.57
CA VAL A 299 29.34 -30.09 -5.53
C VAL A 299 28.86 -29.48 -4.24
N VAL A 300 27.91 -30.14 -3.59
CA VAL A 300 27.31 -29.70 -2.34
C VAL A 300 27.60 -30.73 -1.25
N GLU A 301 28.22 -30.26 -0.17
CA GLU A 301 28.35 -31.01 1.08
C GLU A 301 27.63 -30.25 2.21
N ALA A 302 26.36 -30.57 2.41
CA ALA A 302 25.54 -29.91 3.41
C ALA A 302 26.02 -30.18 4.84
N PRO A 303 25.88 -29.24 5.80
CA PRO A 303 26.33 -29.40 7.18
C PRO A 303 25.80 -30.68 7.82
N HIS A 304 26.61 -31.34 8.63
CA HIS A 304 26.22 -32.56 9.36
C HIS A 304 25.47 -32.23 10.65
N GLU A 305 25.73 -31.07 11.24
CA GLU A 305 25.08 -30.57 12.46
C GLU A 305 24.86 -29.06 12.41
N CYS A 306 23.93 -28.57 13.21
CA CYS A 306 23.74 -27.13 13.46
C CYS A 306 24.36 -26.82 14.82
N ASP A 307 25.56 -26.31 14.82
CA ASP A 307 26.31 -26.01 16.03
C ASP A 307 25.78 -24.76 16.79
N ALA A 308 26.36 -24.50 17.97
CA ALA A 308 25.94 -23.39 18.82
C ALA A 308 26.23 -22.02 18.16
N ASP A 309 27.30 -21.91 17.36
CA ASP A 309 27.67 -20.68 16.68
C ASP A 309 26.72 -20.39 15.49
N MET A 310 26.33 -21.42 14.74
CA MET A 310 25.27 -21.29 13.73
C MET A 310 23.95 -20.82 14.35
N GLN A 311 23.56 -21.41 15.48
CA GLN A 311 22.31 -21.03 16.17
C GLN A 311 22.37 -19.60 16.74
N ARG A 312 23.53 -19.18 17.25
CA ARG A 312 23.76 -17.80 17.69
C ARG A 312 23.62 -16.83 16.52
N ASP A 313 24.16 -17.17 15.37
CA ASP A 313 24.09 -16.38 14.14
C ASP A 313 22.72 -16.47 13.44
N GLY A 314 21.71 -17.02 14.10
CA GLY A 314 20.31 -17.01 13.66
C GLY A 314 19.87 -18.23 12.86
N VAL A 315 20.74 -19.24 12.63
CA VAL A 315 20.35 -20.48 11.94
C VAL A 315 19.39 -21.27 12.83
N SER A 316 18.23 -21.62 12.31
CA SER A 316 17.25 -22.44 13.01
C SER A 316 17.64 -23.91 12.91
N ALA A 317 17.91 -24.54 14.05
CA ALA A 317 18.27 -25.95 14.11
C ALA A 317 17.12 -26.88 13.67
N THR A 318 15.87 -26.51 14.00
CA THR A 318 14.69 -27.34 13.72
C THR A 318 14.07 -26.95 12.37
N PRO A 319 14.00 -27.86 11.40
CA PRO A 319 13.36 -27.61 10.11
C PRO A 319 11.84 -27.57 10.24
N PRO A 320 11.13 -26.91 9.29
CA PRO A 320 9.70 -27.07 9.12
C PRO A 320 9.32 -28.52 8.77
N SER A 321 8.07 -28.90 9.03
CA SER A 321 7.56 -30.23 8.70
C SER A 321 7.78 -30.56 7.22
N GLY A 322 8.32 -31.75 6.95
CA GLY A 322 8.55 -32.23 5.57
C GLY A 322 9.88 -31.81 4.96
N ARG A 323 10.74 -31.06 5.68
CA ARG A 323 12.12 -30.74 5.21
C ARG A 323 13.18 -31.52 5.95
N GLY A 324 14.22 -31.93 5.21
CA GLY A 324 15.39 -32.55 5.80
C GLY A 324 16.25 -31.53 6.57
N GLU A 325 16.87 -31.94 7.67
CA GLU A 325 17.68 -31.04 8.52
C GLU A 325 18.84 -30.43 7.75
N ARG A 326 19.61 -31.25 7.05
CA ARG A 326 20.80 -30.81 6.31
C ARG A 326 20.46 -29.81 5.18
N SER A 327 19.38 -30.06 4.43
CA SER A 327 18.94 -29.13 3.39
C SER A 327 18.41 -27.81 3.99
N TRP A 328 17.76 -27.89 5.16
CA TRP A 328 17.29 -26.71 5.87
C TRP A 328 18.45 -25.82 6.33
N TRP A 329 19.50 -26.41 6.92
CA TRP A 329 20.67 -25.65 7.36
C TRP A 329 21.44 -25.06 6.20
N LEU A 330 21.72 -25.87 5.17
CA LEU A 330 22.37 -25.39 3.94
C LEU A 330 21.62 -24.22 3.34
N GLY A 331 20.31 -24.34 3.18
CA GLY A 331 19.48 -23.29 2.61
C GLY A 331 19.60 -21.97 3.35
N GLN A 332 19.63 -21.99 4.70
CA GLN A 332 19.82 -20.80 5.53
C GLN A 332 21.22 -20.20 5.40
N LEU A 333 22.27 -21.03 5.34
CA LEU A 333 23.64 -20.55 5.16
C LEU A 333 23.80 -19.84 3.81
N VAL A 334 23.34 -20.48 2.73
CA VAL A 334 23.42 -19.91 1.36
C VAL A 334 22.60 -18.64 1.22
N GLU A 335 21.40 -18.61 1.82
CA GLU A 335 20.50 -17.45 1.82
C GLU A 335 21.08 -16.22 2.53
N ALA A 336 21.82 -16.44 3.62
CA ALA A 336 22.45 -15.38 4.39
C ALA A 336 23.84 -14.96 3.86
N THR A 337 24.37 -15.71 2.89
CA THR A 337 25.66 -15.45 2.27
C THR A 337 25.57 -14.32 1.25
N PRO A 338 26.53 -13.37 1.21
CA PRO A 338 26.60 -12.36 0.16
C PRO A 338 26.68 -12.97 -1.23
N LEU A 339 25.80 -12.55 -2.12
CA LEU A 339 25.77 -13.07 -3.50
C LEU A 339 27.06 -12.77 -4.29
N SER A 340 27.78 -11.73 -3.89
CA SER A 340 29.04 -11.31 -4.50
C SER A 340 30.18 -12.31 -4.38
N ILE A 341 30.11 -13.31 -3.47
CA ILE A 341 31.18 -14.30 -3.32
C ILE A 341 31.11 -15.42 -4.38
N TRP A 342 29.91 -15.74 -4.85
CA TRP A 342 29.68 -16.90 -5.72
C TRP A 342 30.43 -16.85 -7.06
N PRO A 343 30.52 -15.68 -7.77
CA PRO A 343 31.34 -15.57 -8.96
C PRO A 343 32.76 -16.10 -8.78
N GLY A 344 33.49 -15.55 -7.81
CA GLY A 344 34.87 -15.99 -7.54
C GLY A 344 34.97 -17.44 -7.04
N ARG A 345 34.00 -17.88 -6.23
CA ARG A 345 33.94 -19.25 -5.70
C ARG A 345 33.68 -20.30 -6.80
N LEU A 346 32.86 -19.95 -7.77
CA LEU A 346 32.42 -20.85 -8.85
C LEU A 346 33.12 -20.58 -10.17
N GLY A 347 34.36 -20.10 -10.12
CA GLY A 347 35.25 -20.02 -11.27
C GLY A 347 35.10 -18.75 -12.09
N ASP A 348 34.92 -17.62 -11.43
CA ASP A 348 34.78 -16.27 -11.99
C ASP A 348 33.67 -16.14 -13.04
N ARG A 349 32.56 -16.86 -12.79
CA ARG A 349 31.39 -16.89 -13.67
C ARG A 349 30.38 -15.81 -13.33
N THR A 350 29.58 -15.43 -14.31
CA THR A 350 28.45 -14.55 -14.11
C THR A 350 27.29 -15.27 -13.38
N PRO A 351 26.36 -14.57 -12.71
CA PRO A 351 25.19 -15.21 -12.14
C PRO A 351 24.39 -16.06 -13.13
N GLU A 352 24.25 -15.59 -14.37
CA GLU A 352 23.58 -16.31 -15.47
C GLU A 352 24.25 -17.64 -15.81
N GLU A 353 25.57 -17.68 -15.80
CA GLU A 353 26.34 -18.90 -16.00
C GLU A 353 26.28 -19.83 -14.79
N ILE A 354 26.28 -19.26 -13.56
CA ILE A 354 26.23 -20.04 -12.32
C ILE A 354 24.91 -20.81 -12.20
N VAL A 355 23.78 -20.15 -12.47
CA VAL A 355 22.46 -20.79 -12.33
C VAL A 355 22.21 -21.90 -13.38
N THR A 356 23.03 -21.95 -14.41
CA THR A 356 22.98 -23.01 -15.45
C THR A 356 23.97 -24.14 -15.21
N LEU A 357 24.85 -24.03 -14.21
CA LEU A 357 25.80 -25.11 -13.90
C LEU A 357 25.03 -26.35 -13.40
N PRO A 358 25.43 -27.54 -13.86
CA PRO A 358 24.92 -28.77 -13.26
C PRO A 358 25.33 -28.86 -11.79
N VAL A 359 24.40 -29.31 -10.94
CA VAL A 359 24.61 -29.53 -9.53
C VAL A 359 24.47 -31.03 -9.26
N LEU A 360 25.40 -31.60 -8.51
CA LEU A 360 25.36 -33.02 -8.15
C LEU A 360 24.32 -33.30 -7.04
N ASP A 361 23.83 -34.54 -7.00
CA ASP A 361 23.03 -35.10 -5.91
C ASP A 361 21.72 -34.36 -5.64
N ASP A 362 21.03 -33.89 -6.69
CA ASP A 362 19.69 -33.24 -6.61
C ASP A 362 19.61 -31.97 -5.74
N TRP A 363 20.74 -31.29 -5.49
CA TRP A 363 20.79 -30.06 -4.71
C TRP A 363 20.40 -28.79 -5.51
N THR A 364 20.06 -28.92 -6.77
CA THR A 364 19.76 -27.78 -7.66
C THR A 364 18.63 -26.90 -7.09
N ASP A 365 17.51 -27.51 -6.76
CA ASP A 365 16.34 -26.78 -6.29
C ASP A 365 16.59 -26.05 -4.96
N GLU A 366 17.33 -26.69 -4.04
CA GLU A 366 17.66 -26.10 -2.74
C GLU A 366 18.58 -24.88 -2.89
N LEU A 367 19.64 -25.00 -3.73
CA LEU A 367 20.55 -23.89 -3.99
C LEU A 367 19.83 -22.73 -4.68
N HIS A 368 19.07 -23.03 -5.72
CA HIS A 368 18.32 -22.00 -6.45
C HIS A 368 17.31 -21.29 -5.55
N ALA A 369 16.56 -22.02 -4.74
CA ALA A 369 15.63 -21.42 -3.77
C ALA A 369 16.34 -20.53 -2.75
N ALA A 370 17.52 -20.94 -2.28
CA ALA A 370 18.32 -20.15 -1.34
C ALA A 370 18.87 -18.87 -2.01
N TRP A 371 19.40 -18.97 -3.24
CA TRP A 371 19.85 -17.82 -4.02
C TRP A 371 18.69 -16.86 -4.36
N CYS A 372 17.48 -17.36 -4.65
CA CYS A 372 16.30 -16.52 -4.83
C CYS A 372 15.99 -15.70 -3.59
N ARG A 373 15.99 -16.32 -2.41
CA ARG A 373 15.76 -15.61 -1.15
C ARG A 373 16.87 -14.59 -0.85
N ALA A 374 18.14 -14.95 -1.15
CA ALA A 374 19.28 -14.05 -1.03
C ALA A 374 19.15 -12.83 -1.98
N ALA A 375 18.78 -13.05 -3.25
CA ALA A 375 18.62 -11.99 -4.24
C ALA A 375 17.53 -10.98 -3.84
N VAL A 376 16.40 -11.46 -3.32
CA VAL A 376 15.31 -10.61 -2.81
C VAL A 376 15.78 -9.84 -1.57
N ARG A 377 16.42 -10.48 -0.60
CA ARG A 377 16.89 -9.87 0.65
C ARG A 377 17.96 -8.81 0.43
N GLN A 378 18.95 -9.13 -0.40
CA GLN A 378 20.07 -8.22 -0.72
C GLN A 378 19.72 -7.22 -1.82
N ARG A 379 18.51 -7.32 -2.41
CA ARG A 379 18.04 -6.48 -3.53
C ARG A 379 19.00 -6.50 -4.72
N ASP A 380 19.53 -7.66 -5.03
CA ASP A 380 20.45 -7.85 -6.16
C ASP A 380 19.69 -8.14 -7.46
N ALA A 381 19.53 -7.09 -8.28
CA ALA A 381 18.80 -7.17 -9.54
C ALA A 381 19.47 -8.11 -10.58
N ARG A 382 20.81 -8.25 -10.53
CA ARG A 382 21.54 -9.09 -11.46
C ARG A 382 21.29 -10.57 -11.18
N TRP A 383 21.39 -10.97 -9.91
CA TRP A 383 21.06 -12.33 -9.50
C TRP A 383 19.56 -12.62 -9.66
N ALA A 384 18.70 -11.65 -9.36
CA ALA A 384 17.26 -11.83 -9.57
C ALA A 384 16.91 -12.09 -11.04
N ARG A 385 17.56 -11.38 -11.98
CA ARG A 385 17.39 -11.60 -13.42
C ARG A 385 17.89 -12.99 -13.86
N ALA A 386 19.05 -13.40 -13.39
CA ALA A 386 19.60 -14.72 -13.69
C ALA A 386 18.69 -15.86 -13.23
N LEU A 387 18.14 -15.75 -12.01
CA LEU A 387 17.24 -16.73 -11.41
C LEU A 387 15.83 -16.74 -12.02
N LEU A 388 15.37 -15.61 -12.55
CA LEU A 388 14.11 -15.54 -13.32
C LEU A 388 14.22 -16.33 -14.64
N GLY A 389 15.39 -16.29 -15.25
CA GLY A 389 15.62 -16.86 -16.58
C GLY A 389 14.87 -16.11 -17.70
N PRO A 390 14.86 -16.67 -18.93
CA PRO A 390 14.19 -16.07 -20.07
C PRO A 390 12.66 -16.04 -19.86
N PRO A 391 11.96 -14.93 -20.20
CA PRO A 391 10.52 -14.83 -20.07
C PRO A 391 9.74 -15.90 -20.83
N ALA A 392 10.25 -16.30 -21.99
CA ALA A 392 9.64 -17.33 -22.86
C ALA A 392 9.86 -18.77 -22.37
N ALA A 393 10.69 -19.00 -21.35
CA ALA A 393 10.85 -20.33 -20.77
C ALA A 393 9.55 -20.80 -20.11
N SER A 394 9.26 -22.10 -20.20
CA SER A 394 8.08 -22.68 -19.56
C SER A 394 8.02 -22.29 -18.08
N PRO A 395 6.85 -21.88 -17.55
CA PRO A 395 6.69 -21.54 -16.15
C PRO A 395 7.16 -22.63 -15.17
N ALA A 396 7.11 -23.89 -15.60
CA ALA A 396 7.55 -25.05 -14.82
C ALA A 396 9.07 -25.30 -14.85
N ILE A 397 9.85 -24.60 -15.69
CA ILE A 397 11.27 -24.91 -15.96
C ILE A 397 12.12 -23.63 -15.85
N GLY A 398 11.88 -22.81 -14.85
CA GLY A 398 12.78 -21.68 -14.57
C GLY A 398 13.91 -22.12 -13.62
N PRO A 399 15.16 -21.62 -13.79
CA PRO A 399 16.29 -22.07 -12.98
C PRO A 399 16.15 -21.81 -11.49
N GLY A 400 15.31 -20.90 -11.03
CA GLY A 400 15.30 -20.54 -9.63
C GLY A 400 13.95 -20.30 -8.98
N ALA A 401 12.85 -20.31 -9.72
CA ALA A 401 11.55 -19.99 -9.14
C ALA A 401 10.52 -21.08 -9.48
N SER A 402 10.10 -21.83 -8.47
CA SER A 402 9.12 -22.91 -8.59
C SER A 402 7.68 -22.41 -8.66
N SER A 403 7.43 -21.12 -8.39
CA SER A 403 6.07 -20.55 -8.37
C SER A 403 6.02 -19.12 -8.93
N LEU A 404 4.82 -18.71 -9.40
CA LEU A 404 4.58 -17.31 -9.82
C LEU A 404 4.79 -16.32 -8.68
N ALA A 405 4.50 -16.72 -7.45
CA ALA A 405 4.71 -15.87 -6.27
C ALA A 405 6.19 -15.59 -6.00
N GLU A 406 7.07 -16.57 -6.19
CA GLU A 406 8.53 -16.38 -6.09
C GLU A 406 9.06 -15.53 -7.25
N ARG A 407 8.57 -15.76 -8.46
CA ARG A 407 8.87 -14.90 -9.62
C ARG A 407 8.48 -13.45 -9.38
N ALA A 408 7.29 -13.20 -8.79
CA ALA A 408 6.85 -11.86 -8.45
C ALA A 408 7.81 -11.16 -7.46
N LYS A 409 8.38 -11.89 -6.47
CA LYS A 409 9.38 -11.34 -5.55
C LYS A 409 10.69 -10.99 -6.26
N LEU A 410 11.18 -11.85 -7.12
CA LEU A 410 12.38 -11.59 -7.92
C LEU A 410 12.16 -10.41 -8.89
N LEU A 411 11.01 -10.35 -9.56
CA LEU A 411 10.63 -9.23 -10.42
C LEU A 411 10.58 -7.91 -9.64
N ALA A 412 10.06 -7.92 -8.40
CA ALA A 412 10.04 -6.73 -7.55
C ALA A 412 11.45 -6.19 -7.22
N THR A 413 12.49 -7.03 -7.34
CA THR A 413 13.89 -6.66 -7.12
C THR A 413 14.49 -5.94 -8.34
N LEU A 414 13.94 -6.16 -9.54
CA LEU A 414 14.43 -5.51 -10.77
C LEU A 414 14.04 -4.02 -10.81
N PRO A 415 14.82 -3.18 -11.51
CA PRO A 415 14.38 -1.84 -11.90
C PRO A 415 13.02 -1.86 -12.62
N ALA A 416 12.20 -0.84 -12.44
CA ALA A 416 10.85 -0.79 -12.99
C ALA A 416 10.78 -0.99 -14.51
N PRO A 417 11.67 -0.38 -15.34
CA PRO A 417 11.69 -0.62 -16.79
C PRO A 417 12.01 -2.06 -17.18
N ASP A 418 12.99 -2.66 -16.50
CA ASP A 418 13.42 -4.04 -16.75
C ASP A 418 12.33 -5.04 -16.41
N ARG A 419 11.63 -4.78 -15.28
CA ARG A 419 10.48 -5.56 -14.83
C ARG A 419 9.35 -5.51 -15.84
N ALA A 420 9.02 -4.30 -16.33
CA ALA A 420 7.98 -4.08 -17.33
C ALA A 420 8.31 -4.82 -18.64
N SER A 421 9.55 -4.75 -19.11
CA SER A 421 9.99 -5.46 -20.32
C SER A 421 9.89 -6.97 -20.15
N TRP A 422 10.38 -7.51 -19.03
CA TRP A 422 10.32 -8.94 -18.75
C TRP A 422 8.87 -9.47 -18.70
N VAL A 423 7.96 -8.74 -18.03
CA VAL A 423 6.55 -9.13 -17.95
C VAL A 423 5.85 -8.99 -19.31
N ALA A 424 6.19 -7.98 -20.12
CA ALA A 424 5.67 -7.85 -21.48
C ALA A 424 6.03 -9.06 -22.36
N GLU A 425 7.29 -9.49 -22.34
CA GLU A 425 7.73 -10.69 -23.06
C GLU A 425 7.07 -11.97 -22.50
N PHE A 426 6.87 -12.05 -21.19
CA PHE A 426 6.15 -13.17 -20.57
C PHE A 426 4.69 -13.24 -21.01
N ILE A 427 3.99 -12.09 -21.11
CA ILE A 427 2.63 -12.02 -21.65
C ILE A 427 2.58 -12.50 -23.09
N ALA A 428 3.53 -12.07 -23.92
CA ALA A 428 3.60 -12.48 -25.32
C ALA A 428 3.81 -14.00 -25.49
N ALA A 429 4.56 -14.61 -24.56
CA ALA A 429 4.86 -16.04 -24.61
C ALA A 429 3.77 -16.93 -23.99
N HIS A 430 3.15 -16.50 -22.90
CA HIS A 430 2.27 -17.34 -22.06
C HIS A 430 0.84 -16.81 -21.90
N GLY A 431 0.57 -15.60 -22.36
CA GLY A 431 -0.75 -14.95 -22.28
C GLY A 431 -1.04 -14.27 -20.94
N LEU A 432 -2.14 -13.53 -20.90
CA LEU A 432 -2.55 -12.70 -19.76
C LEU A 432 -2.95 -13.49 -18.51
N SER A 433 -3.53 -14.67 -18.68
CA SER A 433 -3.99 -15.48 -17.55
C SER A 433 -2.84 -15.93 -16.66
N GLU A 434 -1.74 -16.37 -17.28
CA GLU A 434 -0.51 -16.75 -16.58
C GLU A 434 0.21 -15.53 -15.96
N ALA A 435 0.18 -14.39 -16.66
CA ALA A 435 0.87 -13.18 -16.23
C ALA A 435 0.11 -12.40 -15.14
N PHE A 436 -1.15 -12.73 -14.85
CA PHE A 436 -2.02 -11.91 -13.98
C PHE A 436 -1.42 -11.55 -12.62
N GLN A 437 -0.79 -12.52 -11.95
CA GLN A 437 -0.14 -12.28 -10.65
C GLN A 437 1.11 -11.39 -10.77
N LEU A 438 1.79 -11.42 -11.93
CA LEU A 438 3.01 -10.65 -12.16
C LEU A 438 2.71 -9.19 -12.50
N LEU A 439 1.53 -8.90 -13.03
CA LEU A 439 1.11 -7.53 -13.31
C LEU A 439 1.04 -6.66 -12.04
N GLY A 440 0.69 -7.27 -10.90
CA GLY A 440 0.56 -6.57 -9.63
C GLY A 440 1.86 -6.00 -9.06
N VAL A 441 3.04 -6.48 -9.51
CA VAL A 441 4.34 -5.96 -9.07
C VAL A 441 4.92 -4.92 -10.03
N CYS A 442 4.29 -4.68 -11.17
CA CYS A 442 4.74 -3.68 -12.14
C CYS A 442 4.40 -2.26 -11.67
N ALA A 443 5.31 -1.32 -11.93
CA ALA A 443 5.08 0.08 -11.63
C ALA A 443 3.94 0.67 -12.48
N VAL A 444 3.16 1.56 -11.90
CA VAL A 444 2.08 2.28 -12.55
C VAL A 444 2.58 3.69 -12.88
N PRO A 445 2.25 4.25 -14.06
CA PRO A 445 1.42 3.68 -15.12
C PRO A 445 2.13 2.61 -15.95
N TRP A 446 1.36 1.65 -16.49
CA TRP A 446 1.87 0.68 -17.47
C TRP A 446 1.98 1.35 -18.83
N SER A 447 3.18 1.77 -19.16
CA SER A 447 3.53 2.45 -20.41
C SER A 447 4.50 1.60 -21.24
N GLY A 448 4.75 2.02 -22.47
CA GLY A 448 5.73 1.40 -23.35
C GLY A 448 5.46 -0.09 -23.62
N PRO A 449 6.46 -1.00 -23.44
CA PRO A 449 6.31 -2.41 -23.80
C PRO A 449 5.19 -3.11 -23.04
N LEU A 450 5.05 -2.85 -21.75
CA LEU A 450 4.06 -3.53 -20.92
C LEU A 450 2.62 -3.11 -21.28
N GLY A 451 2.37 -1.81 -21.46
CA GLY A 451 1.06 -1.31 -21.86
C GLY A 451 0.63 -1.94 -23.18
N ARG A 452 1.52 -1.93 -24.19
CA ARG A 452 1.24 -2.56 -25.49
C ARG A 452 0.99 -4.06 -25.37
N ALA A 453 1.81 -4.80 -24.64
CA ALA A 453 1.63 -6.25 -24.50
C ALA A 453 0.28 -6.61 -23.84
N VAL A 454 -0.19 -5.83 -22.89
CA VAL A 454 -1.52 -6.01 -22.26
C VAL A 454 -2.63 -5.73 -23.28
N VAL A 455 -2.52 -4.64 -24.05
CA VAL A 455 -3.51 -4.27 -25.08
C VAL A 455 -3.57 -5.33 -26.18
N ASP A 456 -2.43 -5.72 -26.73
CA ASP A 456 -2.33 -6.74 -27.79
C ASP A 456 -2.93 -8.08 -27.35
N ALA A 457 -2.66 -8.48 -26.10
CA ALA A 457 -3.19 -9.73 -25.59
C ALA A 457 -4.69 -9.68 -25.28
N LEU A 458 -5.25 -8.52 -24.94
CA LEU A 458 -6.70 -8.30 -24.85
C LEU A 458 -7.36 -8.32 -26.23
N ASP A 459 -6.70 -7.76 -27.24
CA ASP A 459 -7.17 -7.80 -28.62
C ASP A 459 -7.20 -9.23 -29.18
N ILE A 460 -6.13 -10.00 -28.96
CA ILE A 460 -6.06 -11.43 -29.29
C ILE A 460 -7.20 -12.21 -28.59
N ALA A 461 -7.49 -11.90 -27.32
CA ALA A 461 -8.56 -12.56 -26.58
C ALA A 461 -9.95 -12.22 -27.15
N ARG A 462 -10.16 -10.99 -27.63
CA ARG A 462 -11.36 -10.56 -28.34
C ARG A 462 -11.54 -11.34 -29.63
N ASP A 463 -10.49 -11.38 -30.46
CA ASP A 463 -10.53 -12.07 -31.76
C ASP A 463 -10.66 -13.59 -31.62
N GLY A 464 -10.17 -14.15 -30.51
CA GLY A 464 -10.37 -15.54 -30.14
C GLY A 464 -11.80 -15.89 -29.70
N GLY A 465 -12.72 -14.93 -29.72
CA GLY A 465 -14.14 -15.13 -29.45
C GLY A 465 -14.48 -15.46 -27.98
N SER A 466 -13.56 -15.26 -27.04
CA SER A 466 -13.82 -15.39 -25.61
C SER A 466 -14.70 -14.25 -25.10
N TYR A 467 -15.36 -14.46 -23.96
CA TYR A 467 -16.10 -13.36 -23.34
C TYR A 467 -15.20 -12.47 -22.45
N PRO A 468 -15.44 -11.14 -22.41
CA PRO A 468 -14.59 -10.21 -21.63
C PRO A 468 -14.60 -10.46 -20.12
N TRP A 469 -15.62 -11.10 -19.57
CA TRP A 469 -15.64 -11.43 -18.13
C TRP A 469 -14.61 -12.49 -17.73
N SER A 470 -14.12 -13.31 -18.66
CA SER A 470 -12.99 -14.21 -18.42
C SER A 470 -11.70 -13.44 -18.10
N PHE A 471 -11.61 -12.19 -18.55
CA PHE A 471 -10.49 -11.25 -18.31
C PHE A 471 -10.87 -10.09 -17.37
N SER A 472 -11.97 -10.21 -16.62
CA SER A 472 -12.48 -9.11 -15.78
C SER A 472 -11.45 -8.58 -14.77
N GLY A 473 -10.60 -9.45 -14.21
CA GLY A 473 -9.51 -9.06 -13.33
C GLY A 473 -8.46 -8.21 -14.04
N VAL A 474 -8.02 -8.64 -15.23
CA VAL A 474 -7.05 -7.90 -16.06
C VAL A 474 -7.65 -6.58 -16.55
N MET A 475 -8.90 -6.58 -17.01
CA MET A 475 -9.60 -5.35 -17.42
C MET A 475 -9.67 -4.33 -16.29
N GLY A 476 -10.01 -4.78 -15.07
CA GLY A 476 -10.02 -3.90 -13.90
C GLY A 476 -8.63 -3.36 -13.52
N LEU A 477 -7.56 -4.14 -13.74
CA LEU A 477 -6.18 -3.66 -13.59
C LEU A 477 -5.83 -2.67 -14.72
N ALA A 478 -6.17 -2.97 -15.95
CA ALA A 478 -5.93 -2.09 -17.10
C ALA A 478 -6.59 -0.72 -16.92
N GLU A 479 -7.84 -0.68 -16.46
CA GLU A 479 -8.56 0.57 -16.15
C GLU A 479 -7.78 1.45 -15.14
N ARG A 480 -7.09 0.81 -14.17
CA ARG A 480 -6.34 1.53 -13.12
C ARG A 480 -4.88 1.78 -13.45
N CYS A 481 -4.25 0.89 -14.20
CA CYS A 481 -2.79 0.85 -14.30
C CYS A 481 -2.24 1.20 -15.69
N LEU A 482 -3.02 1.07 -16.78
CA LEU A 482 -2.56 1.51 -18.10
C LEU A 482 -2.27 3.02 -18.11
N ASP A 483 -1.30 3.41 -18.90
CA ASP A 483 -1.02 4.81 -19.14
C ASP A 483 -2.23 5.46 -19.82
N PRO A 484 -2.78 6.57 -19.30
CA PRO A 484 -3.85 7.30 -19.97
C PRO A 484 -3.55 7.72 -21.41
N ALA A 485 -2.27 7.87 -21.77
CA ALA A 485 -1.84 8.16 -23.13
C ALA A 485 -2.15 7.05 -24.15
N GLU A 486 -2.44 5.83 -23.68
CA GLU A 486 -2.83 4.71 -24.55
C GLU A 486 -4.30 4.78 -25.04
N ALA A 487 -5.12 5.68 -24.49
CA ALA A 487 -6.53 5.78 -24.84
C ALA A 487 -6.80 5.95 -26.36
N PRO A 488 -6.04 6.75 -27.13
CA PRO A 488 -6.25 6.87 -28.58
C PRO A 488 -5.99 5.57 -29.34
N HIS A 489 -5.01 4.77 -28.90
CA HIS A 489 -4.68 3.48 -29.53
C HIS A 489 -5.79 2.44 -29.30
N LEU A 490 -6.48 2.52 -28.18
CA LEU A 490 -7.58 1.63 -27.81
C LEU A 490 -8.91 1.99 -28.50
N ASP A 491 -9.06 3.18 -29.06
CA ASP A 491 -10.31 3.62 -29.69
C ASP A 491 -10.75 2.69 -30.83
N ILE A 492 -9.82 2.16 -31.60
CA ILE A 492 -10.12 1.23 -32.69
C ILE A 492 -10.76 -0.08 -32.17
N LEU A 493 -10.43 -0.49 -30.95
CA LEU A 493 -10.94 -1.71 -30.33
C LEU A 493 -12.37 -1.55 -29.77
N THR A 494 -12.87 -0.30 -29.74
CA THR A 494 -14.25 -0.02 -29.32
C THR A 494 -15.30 -0.37 -30.38
N ALA A 495 -14.88 -0.54 -31.65
CA ALA A 495 -15.75 -1.00 -32.72
C ALA A 495 -16.14 -2.47 -32.49
N THR A 496 -17.38 -2.81 -32.81
CA THR A 496 -17.82 -4.20 -32.77
C THR A 496 -17.12 -4.97 -33.90
N PRO A 497 -16.35 -6.02 -33.61
CA PRO A 497 -15.72 -6.83 -34.66
C PRO A 497 -16.79 -7.61 -35.44
N ASP A 498 -16.46 -7.95 -36.69
CA ASP A 498 -17.28 -8.89 -37.46
C ASP A 498 -17.30 -10.25 -36.75
N GLU A 499 -18.49 -10.81 -36.52
CA GLU A 499 -18.59 -12.10 -35.83
C GLU A 499 -17.99 -13.21 -36.71
N SER A 500 -16.91 -13.85 -36.22
CA SER A 500 -16.37 -15.05 -36.84
C SER A 500 -17.28 -16.27 -36.52
N GLU A 501 -17.35 -17.24 -37.43
CA GLU A 501 -18.15 -18.46 -37.24
C GLU A 501 -17.77 -19.27 -35.97
N SER A 502 -16.57 -19.06 -35.43
CA SER A 502 -16.06 -19.68 -34.21
C SER A 502 -16.29 -18.85 -32.93
N ALA A 503 -16.80 -17.61 -33.04
CA ALA A 503 -16.97 -16.74 -31.89
C ALA A 503 -18.20 -17.13 -31.04
N SER A 504 -18.10 -16.93 -29.74
CA SER A 504 -19.24 -17.06 -28.84
C SER A 504 -20.31 -16.02 -29.18
N PRO A 505 -21.60 -16.38 -29.23
CA PRO A 505 -22.68 -15.47 -29.65
C PRO A 505 -22.69 -14.17 -28.86
N GLY A 506 -22.60 -13.01 -29.55
CA GLY A 506 -22.64 -11.68 -28.95
C GLY A 506 -21.37 -11.26 -28.21
N ALA A 507 -20.31 -12.06 -28.22
CA ALA A 507 -19.05 -11.72 -27.54
C ALA A 507 -18.46 -10.39 -28.01
N GLY A 508 -18.53 -10.11 -29.34
CA GLY A 508 -18.03 -8.86 -29.93
C GLY A 508 -18.68 -7.61 -29.34
N GLY A 509 -20.00 -7.64 -29.12
CA GLY A 509 -20.72 -6.51 -28.49
C GLY A 509 -20.28 -6.28 -27.04
N TYR A 510 -20.07 -7.33 -26.26
CA TYR A 510 -19.58 -7.21 -24.88
C TYR A 510 -18.13 -6.71 -24.81
N TRP A 511 -17.28 -7.10 -25.75
CA TRP A 511 -15.92 -6.54 -25.86
C TRP A 511 -15.94 -5.08 -26.24
N SER A 512 -16.78 -4.65 -27.17
CA SER A 512 -16.96 -3.25 -27.52
C SER A 512 -17.35 -2.43 -26.27
N GLU A 513 -18.34 -2.87 -25.48
CA GLU A 513 -18.71 -2.20 -24.23
C GLU A 513 -17.54 -2.16 -23.22
N ALA A 514 -16.77 -3.24 -23.08
CA ALA A 514 -15.65 -3.31 -22.17
C ALA A 514 -14.50 -2.36 -22.58
N PHE A 515 -14.16 -2.30 -23.87
CA PHE A 515 -13.16 -1.36 -24.37
C PHE A 515 -13.65 0.09 -24.30
N GLN A 516 -14.93 0.38 -24.59
CA GLN A 516 -15.51 1.73 -24.41
C GLN A 516 -15.36 2.20 -22.96
N ARG A 517 -15.62 1.33 -21.98
CA ARG A 517 -15.42 1.65 -20.56
C ARG A 517 -13.95 1.91 -20.26
N LEU A 518 -13.04 1.06 -20.76
CA LEU A 518 -11.60 1.22 -20.57
C LEU A 518 -11.11 2.56 -21.12
N VAL A 519 -11.43 2.89 -22.37
CA VAL A 519 -11.07 4.16 -23.01
C VAL A 519 -11.65 5.35 -22.26
N SER A 520 -12.93 5.28 -21.86
CA SER A 520 -13.57 6.33 -21.07
C SER A 520 -12.88 6.53 -19.71
N THR A 521 -12.45 5.44 -19.06
CA THR A 521 -11.70 5.50 -17.80
C THR A 521 -10.32 6.12 -17.99
N LEU A 522 -9.58 5.76 -19.03
CA LEU A 522 -8.27 6.33 -19.32
C LEU A 522 -8.36 7.84 -19.63
N ARG A 523 -9.34 8.25 -20.44
CA ARG A 523 -9.59 9.68 -20.72
C ARG A 523 -9.93 10.46 -19.44
N LEU A 524 -10.75 9.86 -18.57
CA LEU A 524 -11.08 10.46 -17.29
C LEU A 524 -9.84 10.61 -16.40
N ARG A 525 -8.97 9.58 -16.34
CA ARG A 525 -7.70 9.65 -15.60
C ARG A 525 -6.76 10.72 -16.17
N ALA A 526 -6.66 10.85 -17.49
CA ALA A 526 -5.91 11.93 -18.13
C ALA A 526 -6.42 13.31 -17.69
N ALA A 527 -7.75 13.52 -17.75
CA ALA A 527 -8.36 14.78 -17.32
C ALA A 527 -8.12 15.07 -15.82
N MET A 528 -8.24 14.06 -14.96
CA MET A 528 -7.97 14.19 -13.52
C MET A 528 -6.54 14.63 -13.21
N LEU A 529 -5.55 14.11 -13.94
CA LEU A 529 -4.15 14.49 -13.78
C LEU A 529 -3.88 15.90 -14.31
N SER A 530 -4.46 16.28 -15.46
CA SER A 530 -4.30 17.64 -16.00
C SER A 530 -4.96 18.70 -15.09
N GLU A 531 -6.15 18.40 -14.54
CA GLU A 531 -6.83 19.29 -13.59
C GLU A 531 -5.99 19.61 -12.32
N LEU A 532 -5.10 18.68 -11.92
CA LEU A 532 -4.16 18.88 -10.83
C LEU A 532 -2.90 19.66 -11.27
N SER A 533 -2.53 19.63 -12.54
CA SER A 533 -1.30 20.23 -13.08
C SER A 533 -1.46 21.68 -13.51
N GLU A 534 -2.66 22.13 -13.87
CA GLU A 534 -2.94 23.43 -14.52
C GLU A 534 -2.42 24.68 -13.78
N LEU A 535 -2.17 24.60 -12.46
CA LEU A 535 -1.59 25.72 -11.71
C LEU A 535 -0.05 25.72 -11.65
N SER A 536 0.61 24.64 -12.02
CA SER A 536 2.08 24.62 -12.06
C SER A 536 2.61 25.49 -13.19
N GLU A 537 1.93 25.49 -14.35
CA GLU A 537 2.31 26.27 -15.51
C GLU A 537 1.98 27.76 -15.35
N LEU A 538 0.89 28.12 -14.63
CA LEU A 538 0.53 29.51 -14.35
C LEU A 538 1.39 30.17 -13.26
N SER A 539 1.99 29.37 -12.37
CA SER A 539 2.89 29.88 -11.31
C SER A 539 4.31 30.15 -11.82
N ASP A 540 4.72 29.50 -12.92
CA ASP A 540 6.02 29.70 -13.57
C ASP A 540 6.00 30.77 -14.67
N ALA A 541 4.85 31.39 -14.94
CA ALA A 541 4.77 32.52 -15.86
C ALA A 541 5.44 33.76 -15.25
N PRO A 542 6.39 34.41 -15.93
CA PRO A 542 7.01 35.63 -15.44
C PRO A 542 5.93 36.71 -15.26
N PRO A 543 6.06 37.56 -14.20
CA PRO A 543 5.10 38.63 -13.97
C PRO A 543 5.03 39.55 -15.21
N PRO A 544 3.83 40.05 -15.55
CA PRO A 544 3.69 40.96 -16.69
C PRO A 544 4.59 42.18 -16.45
N PRO A 545 5.23 42.71 -17.52
CA PRO A 545 6.08 43.88 -17.40
C PRO A 545 5.27 45.05 -16.81
N ASP A 546 5.85 45.68 -15.77
CA ASP A 546 5.30 46.89 -15.17
C ASP A 546 4.92 47.89 -16.25
N GLU A 547 3.64 48.17 -16.44
CA GLU A 547 3.21 49.35 -17.22
C GLU A 547 3.73 50.60 -16.54
N THR A 548 4.83 51.12 -17.04
CA THR A 548 5.30 52.46 -16.71
C THR A 548 4.20 53.47 -16.99
N VAL A 549 3.59 53.99 -15.94
CA VAL A 549 2.67 55.11 -15.99
C VAL A 549 3.47 56.31 -16.54
N GLU A 550 3.33 56.63 -17.82
CA GLU A 550 3.77 57.89 -18.40
C GLU A 550 2.99 59.03 -17.71
N THR A 551 3.67 59.72 -16.82
CA THR A 551 3.20 61.01 -16.31
C THR A 551 3.19 62.02 -17.46
N VAL A 552 2.01 62.32 -17.97
CA VAL A 552 1.78 63.41 -18.90
C VAL A 552 2.01 64.70 -18.13
N ASP A 553 3.14 65.35 -18.41
CA ASP A 553 3.45 66.72 -18.00
C ASP A 553 2.51 67.68 -18.75
N SER A 554 1.64 68.38 -18.05
CA SER A 554 0.85 69.47 -18.61
C SER A 554 1.65 70.75 -18.55
N PRO A 555 1.88 71.43 -19.69
CA PRO A 555 2.50 72.77 -19.67
C PRO A 555 1.52 73.82 -19.20
N GLY A 556 1.94 74.61 -18.21
CA GLY A 556 1.18 75.73 -17.69
C GLY A 556 1.01 76.90 -18.64
N ALA A 557 -0.10 77.60 -18.49
CA ALA A 557 -0.26 79.02 -18.72
C ALA A 557 -1.11 79.62 -17.59
#